data_3a7948954c46da98d3c6b0ec7149681b
#
_entry.id   3a7948954c46da98d3c6b0ec7149681b
#
_cell.length_a   1.000
_cell.length_b   1.000
_cell.length_c   1.000
_cell.angle_alpha   90.00
_cell.angle_beta   90.00
_cell.angle_gamma   90.00
#
_symmetry.space_group_name_H-M   'P 1'
#
loop_
_entity.id
_entity.type
_entity.pdbx_description
1 polymer ?
#
loop_
_entity_poly.entity_id
_entity_poly.type
_entity_poly.pdbx_seq_one_letter_code
_entity_poly.pdbx_strand_id
1 'polypeptide(L)'
;MVELQGLHKSFNSHHVLNDMNLSIKKGTTLVVIGRSGCGKSVMLKHIIGVLRPDSGRVFVDGQDIWELKRRDMERLRKRMNMVFQGGALFDSLNVGENVGFELIEEGRVSEAEMRKRVKESLGMVDLSGVESLMPSELSGGMRKRVALARAICTKPELLLYDEPTTGVDPITADSINELIRSLHDKLKVTSIVVTHDMKSAYKIADRIAMLYQGRIIAEGSPSEIQNTDNPVVRQFINGLARGPITESTDS
;
A
#
# COMPACT_ATOMS: atom_id res chain seq x y z
N MET A 1 -4.81 2.88 -14.64
CA MET A 1 -5.04 1.80 -13.67
C MET A 1 -5.96 2.25 -12.53
N VAL A 2 -5.56 3.23 -11.71
CA VAL A 2 -6.41 3.79 -10.65
C VAL A 2 -6.56 5.28 -10.85
N GLU A 3 -7.77 5.81 -10.64
CA GLU A 3 -8.04 7.25 -10.71
C GLU A 3 -9.01 7.63 -9.59
N LEU A 4 -8.66 8.67 -8.86
CA LEU A 4 -9.45 9.29 -7.80
C LEU A 4 -9.90 10.66 -8.29
N GLN A 5 -11.19 10.94 -8.29
CA GLN A 5 -11.77 12.18 -8.79
C GLN A 5 -12.60 12.84 -7.69
N GLY A 6 -12.13 13.99 -7.22
CA GLY A 6 -12.83 14.83 -6.26
C GLY A 6 -13.24 14.10 -4.99
N LEU A 7 -12.37 13.24 -4.43
CA LEU A 7 -12.74 12.45 -3.25
C LEU A 7 -12.86 13.31 -2.00
N HIS A 8 -13.99 13.17 -1.33
CA HIS A 8 -14.25 13.72 0.00
C HIS A 8 -14.54 12.60 0.98
N LYS A 9 -13.95 12.70 2.19
CA LYS A 9 -14.26 11.83 3.31
C LYS A 9 -14.13 12.56 4.63
N SER A 10 -15.17 12.47 5.43
CA SER A 10 -15.21 13.00 6.79
C SER A 10 -15.53 11.89 7.78
N PHE A 11 -15.02 12.01 8.98
CA PHE A 11 -15.42 11.21 10.14
C PHE A 11 -15.87 12.19 11.22
N ASN A 12 -17.13 12.13 11.59
CA ASN A 12 -17.79 13.15 12.41
C ASN A 12 -17.60 14.55 11.81
N SER A 13 -17.02 15.49 12.52
CA SER A 13 -16.72 16.85 12.04
C SER A 13 -15.34 17.02 11.39
N HIS A 14 -14.53 15.95 11.33
CA HIS A 14 -13.17 16.03 10.81
C HIS A 14 -13.10 15.62 9.31
N HIS A 15 -12.72 16.57 8.45
CA HIS A 15 -12.48 16.33 7.04
C HIS A 15 -11.12 15.68 6.84
N VAL A 16 -11.11 14.42 6.39
CA VAL A 16 -9.87 13.62 6.18
C VAL A 16 -9.41 13.69 4.74
N LEU A 17 -10.34 13.59 3.78
CA LEU A 17 -10.07 13.83 2.36
C LEU A 17 -10.96 14.99 1.90
N ASN A 18 -10.37 15.90 1.11
CA ASN A 18 -11.01 17.14 0.70
C ASN A 18 -10.64 17.46 -0.75
N ASP A 19 -11.51 17.11 -1.70
CA ASP A 19 -11.29 17.27 -3.13
C ASP A 19 -9.98 16.59 -3.61
N MET A 20 -9.78 15.34 -3.17
CA MET A 20 -8.58 14.61 -3.51
C MET A 20 -8.65 14.07 -4.93
N ASN A 21 -7.69 14.44 -5.76
CA ASN A 21 -7.53 13.99 -7.13
C ASN A 21 -6.18 13.31 -7.28
N LEU A 22 -6.13 12.10 -7.89
CA LEU A 22 -4.89 11.35 -8.09
C LEU A 22 -5.06 10.34 -9.22
N SER A 23 -4.04 10.18 -10.05
CA SER A 23 -4.04 9.20 -11.15
C SER A 23 -2.79 8.33 -11.12
N ILE A 24 -2.98 7.01 -11.16
CA ILE A 24 -1.91 6.02 -11.10
C ILE A 24 -1.90 5.19 -12.38
N LYS A 25 -0.78 5.24 -13.11
CA LYS A 25 -0.58 4.47 -14.34
C LYS A 25 -0.33 3.00 -14.04
N LYS A 26 -0.78 2.13 -14.96
CA LYS A 26 -0.52 0.68 -14.86
C LYS A 26 0.99 0.40 -14.91
N GLY A 27 1.45 -0.51 -14.05
CA GLY A 27 2.85 -0.93 -13.99
C GLY A 27 3.81 0.12 -13.44
N THR A 28 3.32 1.07 -12.62
CA THR A 28 4.17 2.05 -11.92
C THR A 28 4.01 1.89 -10.41
N THR A 29 5.04 2.30 -9.68
CA THR A 29 5.01 2.45 -8.22
C THR A 29 4.81 3.91 -7.87
N LEU A 30 3.61 4.25 -7.35
CA LEU A 30 3.34 5.55 -6.75
C LEU A 30 3.54 5.47 -5.24
N VAL A 31 4.34 6.37 -4.68
CA VAL A 31 4.45 6.53 -3.23
C VAL A 31 3.72 7.79 -2.80
N VAL A 32 2.78 7.65 -1.85
CA VAL A 32 2.09 8.79 -1.25
C VAL A 32 2.68 9.07 0.12
N ILE A 33 3.30 10.24 0.23
CA ILE A 33 3.92 10.72 1.48
C ILE A 33 3.00 11.71 2.20
N GLY A 34 3.23 11.88 3.50
CA GLY A 34 2.50 12.84 4.32
C GLY A 34 2.54 12.48 5.80
N ARG A 35 2.16 13.41 6.67
CA ARG A 35 2.16 13.22 8.13
C ARG A 35 1.26 12.06 8.55
N SER A 36 1.55 11.46 9.72
CA SER A 36 0.64 10.50 10.34
C SER A 36 -0.75 11.15 10.54
N GLY A 37 -1.80 10.38 10.23
CA GLY A 37 -3.19 10.85 10.34
C GLY A 37 -3.71 11.73 9.20
N CYS A 38 -2.91 12.08 8.18
CA CYS A 38 -3.36 12.96 7.08
C CYS A 38 -4.31 12.30 6.06
N GLY A 39 -4.68 11.02 6.24
CA GLY A 39 -5.65 10.33 5.37
C GLY A 39 -5.05 9.30 4.41
N LYS A 40 -3.74 8.98 4.45
CA LYS A 40 -3.09 8.02 3.55
C LYS A 40 -3.76 6.63 3.55
N SER A 41 -3.94 6.03 4.72
CA SER A 41 -4.61 4.73 4.85
C SER A 41 -6.10 4.80 4.50
N VAL A 42 -6.74 5.95 4.71
CA VAL A 42 -8.13 6.21 4.30
C VAL A 42 -8.24 6.17 2.77
N MET A 43 -7.31 6.81 2.06
CA MET A 43 -7.21 6.75 0.60
C MET A 43 -7.11 5.29 0.11
N LEU A 44 -6.20 4.48 0.68
CA LEU A 44 -6.06 3.07 0.31
C LEU A 44 -7.36 2.28 0.51
N LYS A 45 -8.09 2.53 1.62
CA LYS A 45 -9.38 1.88 1.91
C LYS A 45 -10.47 2.24 0.89
N HIS A 46 -10.42 3.43 0.30
CA HIS A 46 -11.29 3.79 -0.81
C HIS A 46 -10.94 3.02 -2.07
N ILE A 47 -9.65 2.92 -2.42
CA ILE A 47 -9.16 2.22 -3.62
C ILE A 47 -9.51 0.73 -3.59
N ILE A 48 -9.31 0.06 -2.44
CA ILE A 48 -9.65 -1.37 -2.30
C ILE A 48 -11.17 -1.61 -2.13
N GLY A 49 -11.96 -0.53 -2.06
CA GLY A 49 -13.42 -0.61 -1.97
C GLY A 49 -13.97 -1.08 -0.63
N VAL A 50 -13.21 -0.91 0.47
CA VAL A 50 -13.66 -1.21 1.84
C VAL A 50 -14.39 -0.02 2.47
N LEU A 51 -14.03 1.20 2.09
CA LEU A 51 -14.61 2.43 2.61
C LEU A 51 -15.19 3.27 1.46
N ARG A 52 -16.49 3.57 1.54
CA ARG A 52 -17.16 4.42 0.55
C ARG A 52 -16.84 5.90 0.81
N PRO A 53 -16.50 6.71 -0.22
CA PRO A 53 -16.35 8.15 -0.06
C PRO A 53 -17.71 8.82 0.22
N ASP A 54 -17.68 10.01 0.81
CA ASP A 54 -18.88 10.82 1.03
C ASP A 54 -19.31 11.47 -0.31
N SER A 55 -18.33 11.85 -1.14
CA SER A 55 -18.54 12.28 -2.53
C SER A 55 -17.27 12.05 -3.35
N GLY A 56 -17.36 12.22 -4.67
CA GLY A 56 -16.32 11.90 -5.62
C GLY A 56 -16.38 10.45 -6.11
N ARG A 57 -15.42 10.04 -6.92
CA ARG A 57 -15.41 8.74 -7.60
C ARG A 57 -14.05 8.07 -7.51
N VAL A 58 -14.07 6.73 -7.49
CA VAL A 58 -12.88 5.87 -7.54
C VAL A 58 -12.98 4.96 -8.74
N PHE A 59 -12.06 5.10 -9.67
CA PHE A 59 -12.00 4.25 -10.86
C PHE A 59 -10.82 3.28 -10.75
N VAL A 60 -11.07 2.02 -11.09
CA VAL A 60 -10.04 1.00 -11.31
C VAL A 60 -10.27 0.42 -12.70
N ASP A 61 -9.27 0.50 -13.55
CA ASP A 61 -9.33 0.13 -14.98
C ASP A 61 -10.54 0.79 -15.71
N GLY A 62 -10.80 2.06 -15.39
CA GLY A 62 -11.87 2.85 -16.00
C GLY A 62 -13.27 2.56 -15.49
N GLN A 63 -13.42 1.67 -14.51
CA GLN A 63 -14.70 1.32 -13.90
C GLN A 63 -14.86 2.01 -12.54
N ASP A 64 -15.94 2.76 -12.34
CA ASP A 64 -16.28 3.30 -11.01
C ASP A 64 -16.64 2.12 -10.09
N ILE A 65 -15.78 1.89 -9.08
CA ILE A 65 -15.90 0.72 -8.22
C ILE A 65 -17.15 0.74 -7.34
N TRP A 66 -17.73 1.91 -7.09
CA TRP A 66 -18.93 2.06 -6.25
C TRP A 66 -20.24 1.92 -7.02
N GLU A 67 -20.16 1.88 -8.36
CA GLU A 67 -21.31 1.58 -9.24
C GLU A 67 -21.31 0.11 -9.71
N LEU A 68 -20.27 -0.66 -9.37
CA LEU A 68 -20.17 -2.08 -9.72
C LEU A 68 -21.24 -2.90 -8.97
N LYS A 69 -21.80 -3.89 -9.68
CA LYS A 69 -22.58 -4.94 -9.04
C LYS A 69 -21.67 -5.79 -8.15
N ARG A 70 -22.24 -6.38 -7.09
CA ARG A 70 -21.51 -7.20 -6.11
C ARG A 70 -20.55 -8.21 -6.76
N ARG A 71 -21.02 -8.96 -7.77
CA ARG A 71 -20.21 -9.97 -8.48
C ARG A 71 -18.98 -9.36 -9.19
N ASP A 72 -19.15 -8.18 -9.80
CA ASP A 72 -18.07 -7.52 -10.51
C ASP A 72 -17.06 -6.89 -9.54
N MET A 73 -17.55 -6.37 -8.42
CA MET A 73 -16.70 -5.90 -7.32
C MET A 73 -15.89 -7.03 -6.68
N GLU A 74 -16.47 -8.21 -6.47
CA GLU A 74 -15.76 -9.40 -6.01
C GLU A 74 -14.65 -9.82 -7.00
N ARG A 75 -14.92 -9.78 -8.31
CA ARG A 75 -13.91 -10.05 -9.35
C ARG A 75 -12.79 -9.02 -9.34
N LEU A 76 -13.12 -7.75 -9.16
CA LEU A 76 -12.13 -6.67 -9.11
C LEU A 76 -11.23 -6.83 -7.88
N ARG A 77 -11.78 -7.11 -6.71
CA ARG A 77 -11.02 -7.31 -5.46
C ARG A 77 -9.99 -8.43 -5.56
N LYS A 78 -10.28 -9.51 -6.31
CA LYS A 78 -9.32 -10.60 -6.55
C LYS A 78 -8.08 -10.21 -7.35
N ARG A 79 -8.12 -9.04 -8.01
CA ARG A 79 -6.99 -8.47 -8.75
C ARG A 79 -6.20 -7.45 -7.93
N MET A 80 -6.63 -7.20 -6.68
CA MET A 80 -6.04 -6.20 -5.79
C MET A 80 -5.73 -6.83 -4.44
N ASN A 81 -4.56 -6.54 -3.89
CA ASN A 81 -4.23 -6.94 -2.53
C ASN A 81 -3.65 -5.79 -1.73
N MET A 82 -3.73 -5.91 -0.41
CA MET A 82 -3.25 -4.90 0.52
C MET A 82 -2.33 -5.52 1.58
N VAL A 83 -1.15 -4.93 1.73
CA VAL A 83 -0.21 -5.20 2.81
C VAL A 83 -0.44 -4.15 3.90
N PHE A 84 -0.93 -4.59 5.05
CA PHE A 84 -1.23 -3.74 6.19
C PHE A 84 0.02 -3.44 7.02
N GLN A 85 0.03 -2.33 7.73
CA GLN A 85 1.13 -1.86 8.58
C GLN A 85 1.63 -2.94 9.56
N GLY A 86 0.73 -3.68 10.21
CA GLY A 86 1.06 -4.79 11.13
C GLY A 86 1.33 -6.14 10.45
N GLY A 87 1.23 -6.22 9.11
CA GLY A 87 1.25 -7.49 8.38
C GLY A 87 -0.09 -8.23 8.42
N ALA A 88 -0.91 -8.04 9.44
CA ALA A 88 -2.24 -8.64 9.66
C ALA A 88 -2.29 -10.15 9.39
N LEU A 89 -1.29 -10.89 9.86
CA LEU A 89 -1.29 -12.34 9.80
C LEU A 89 -2.34 -12.91 10.78
N PHE A 90 -2.97 -14.00 10.40
CA PHE A 90 -3.85 -14.74 11.29
C PHE A 90 -3.01 -15.57 12.28
N ASP A 91 -3.09 -15.24 13.55
CA ASP A 91 -2.29 -15.90 14.60
C ASP A 91 -2.64 -17.39 14.79
N SER A 92 -3.84 -17.80 14.37
CA SER A 92 -4.33 -19.18 14.42
C SER A 92 -3.89 -20.04 13.23
N LEU A 93 -3.26 -19.46 12.22
CA LEU A 93 -2.82 -20.14 11.00
C LEU A 93 -1.30 -20.13 10.93
N ASN A 94 -0.70 -21.23 10.43
CA ASN A 94 0.72 -21.26 10.13
C ASN A 94 1.07 -20.36 8.92
N VAL A 95 2.35 -20.21 8.62
CA VAL A 95 2.84 -19.38 7.50
C VAL A 95 2.27 -19.84 6.16
N GLY A 96 2.26 -21.13 5.88
CA GLY A 96 1.72 -21.68 4.64
C GLY A 96 0.24 -21.40 4.45
N GLU A 97 -0.55 -21.56 5.51
CA GLU A 97 -1.97 -21.25 5.54
C GLU A 97 -2.23 -19.74 5.41
N ASN A 98 -1.44 -18.90 6.09
CA ASN A 98 -1.52 -17.46 5.93
C ASN A 98 -1.27 -17.02 4.49
N VAL A 99 -0.21 -17.54 3.85
CA VAL A 99 0.14 -17.18 2.47
C VAL A 99 -0.89 -17.71 1.48
N GLY A 100 -1.40 -18.93 1.70
CA GLY A 100 -2.40 -19.57 0.84
C GLY A 100 -3.84 -19.19 1.12
N PHE A 101 -4.11 -18.37 2.14
CA PHE A 101 -5.44 -18.13 2.69
C PHE A 101 -6.50 -17.79 1.62
N GLU A 102 -6.23 -16.83 0.76
CA GLU A 102 -7.18 -16.43 -0.29
C GLU A 102 -7.43 -17.55 -1.31
N LEU A 103 -6.41 -18.37 -1.62
CA LEU A 103 -6.56 -19.51 -2.54
C LEU A 103 -7.42 -20.62 -1.92
N ILE A 104 -7.31 -20.82 -0.60
CA ILE A 104 -8.14 -21.77 0.17
C ILE A 104 -9.60 -21.32 0.16
N GLU A 105 -9.85 -20.05 0.51
CA GLU A 105 -11.20 -19.48 0.55
C GLU A 105 -11.88 -19.47 -0.84
N GLU A 106 -11.12 -19.29 -1.90
CA GLU A 106 -11.65 -19.34 -3.26
C GLU A 106 -12.02 -20.76 -3.72
N GLY A 107 -11.37 -21.78 -3.19
CA GLY A 107 -11.62 -23.17 -3.52
C GLY A 107 -11.44 -23.54 -4.99
N ARG A 108 -10.67 -22.75 -5.76
CA ARG A 108 -10.53 -22.89 -7.22
C ARG A 108 -9.27 -23.58 -7.68
N VAL A 109 -8.34 -23.80 -6.78
CA VAL A 109 -7.06 -24.45 -7.06
C VAL A 109 -6.94 -25.74 -6.29
N SER A 110 -6.24 -26.73 -6.87
CA SER A 110 -5.93 -27.96 -6.13
C SER A 110 -4.96 -27.67 -4.99
N GLU A 111 -4.95 -28.53 -3.98
CA GLU A 111 -4.01 -28.43 -2.85
C GLU A 111 -2.54 -28.43 -3.34
N ALA A 112 -2.22 -29.23 -4.34
CA ALA A 112 -0.88 -29.27 -4.93
C ALA A 112 -0.49 -27.94 -5.58
N GLU A 113 -1.40 -27.32 -6.34
CA GLU A 113 -1.18 -26.01 -6.95
C GLU A 113 -1.06 -24.92 -5.88
N MET A 114 -1.89 -24.95 -4.84
CA MET A 114 -1.80 -24.01 -3.72
C MET A 114 -0.43 -24.11 -3.02
N ARG A 115 0.00 -25.32 -2.63
CA ARG A 115 1.32 -25.53 -2.02
C ARG A 115 2.46 -25.03 -2.90
N LYS A 116 2.38 -25.24 -4.21
CA LYS A 116 3.35 -24.73 -5.18
C LYS A 116 3.41 -23.20 -5.15
N ARG A 117 2.26 -22.52 -5.24
CA ARG A 117 2.18 -21.04 -5.21
C ARG A 117 2.66 -20.47 -3.90
N VAL A 118 2.32 -21.08 -2.77
CA VAL A 118 2.82 -20.69 -1.44
C VAL A 118 4.35 -20.75 -1.42
N LYS A 119 4.95 -21.87 -1.85
CA LYS A 119 6.40 -22.02 -1.90
C LYS A 119 7.07 -21.01 -2.83
N GLU A 120 6.52 -20.78 -4.02
CA GLU A 120 7.01 -19.77 -4.96
C GLU A 120 6.95 -18.36 -4.34
N SER A 121 5.83 -18.01 -3.69
CA SER A 121 5.65 -16.69 -3.07
C SER A 121 6.59 -16.46 -1.89
N LEU A 122 6.80 -17.47 -1.05
CA LEU A 122 7.79 -17.42 0.03
C LEU A 122 9.21 -17.28 -0.52
N GLY A 123 9.55 -18.00 -1.58
CA GLY A 123 10.83 -17.86 -2.26
C GLY A 123 11.06 -16.46 -2.83
N MET A 124 10.02 -15.80 -3.35
CA MET A 124 10.12 -14.42 -3.86
C MET A 124 10.41 -13.39 -2.77
N VAL A 125 10.15 -13.72 -1.50
CA VAL A 125 10.42 -12.84 -0.35
C VAL A 125 11.60 -13.33 0.50
N ASP A 126 12.48 -14.17 -0.07
CA ASP A 126 13.66 -14.76 0.55
C ASP A 126 13.33 -15.53 1.85
N LEU A 127 12.23 -16.25 1.85
CA LEU A 127 11.84 -17.19 2.89
C LEU A 127 11.69 -18.59 2.29
N SER A 128 12.26 -19.60 2.96
CA SER A 128 12.15 -21.00 2.54
C SER A 128 12.12 -21.91 3.76
N GLY A 129 11.27 -22.94 3.71
CA GLY A 129 11.20 -23.94 4.79
C GLY A 129 10.55 -23.43 6.07
N VAL A 130 9.74 -22.37 6.00
CA VAL A 130 9.07 -21.74 7.14
C VAL A 130 7.55 -21.99 7.16
N GLU A 131 7.05 -22.78 6.21
CA GLU A 131 5.61 -22.94 5.95
C GLU A 131 4.83 -23.44 7.18
N SER A 132 5.47 -24.26 8.05
CA SER A 132 4.87 -24.83 9.25
C SER A 132 4.98 -23.94 10.49
N LEU A 133 5.76 -22.86 10.45
CA LEU A 133 5.93 -21.96 11.59
C LEU A 133 4.66 -21.16 11.86
N MET A 134 4.42 -20.85 13.14
CA MET A 134 3.35 -19.94 13.53
C MET A 134 3.82 -18.48 13.52
N PRO A 135 2.94 -17.48 13.32
CA PRO A 135 3.32 -16.07 13.37
C PRO A 135 4.07 -15.64 14.63
N SER A 136 3.81 -16.27 15.76
CA SER A 136 4.49 -16.03 17.05
C SER A 136 5.97 -16.45 17.04
N GLU A 137 6.37 -17.37 16.16
CA GLU A 137 7.74 -17.86 16.02
C GLU A 137 8.58 -17.00 15.06
N LEU A 138 7.95 -16.01 14.38
CA LEU A 138 8.60 -15.17 13.38
C LEU A 138 9.17 -13.89 13.99
N SER A 139 10.33 -13.46 13.52
CA SER A 139 10.82 -12.09 13.76
C SER A 139 9.91 -11.05 13.13
N GLY A 140 10.03 -9.76 13.52
CA GLY A 140 9.28 -8.66 12.91
C GLY A 140 9.49 -8.55 11.40
N GLY A 141 10.73 -8.67 10.94
CA GLY A 141 11.07 -8.69 9.52
C GLY A 141 10.48 -9.89 8.77
N MET A 142 10.54 -11.09 9.36
CA MET A 142 9.91 -12.27 8.76
C MET A 142 8.37 -12.12 8.65
N ARG A 143 7.70 -11.58 9.66
CA ARG A 143 6.25 -11.29 9.58
C ARG A 143 5.92 -10.37 8.42
N LYS A 144 6.72 -9.31 8.19
CA LYS A 144 6.55 -8.40 7.03
C LYS A 144 6.73 -9.14 5.71
N ARG A 145 7.75 -9.99 5.59
CA ARG A 145 7.99 -10.80 4.38
C ARG A 145 6.87 -11.80 4.12
N VAL A 146 6.35 -12.48 5.15
CA VAL A 146 5.18 -13.37 5.03
C VAL A 146 3.93 -12.61 4.57
N ALA A 147 3.70 -11.40 5.09
CA ALA A 147 2.60 -10.55 4.63
C ALA A 147 2.74 -10.16 3.14
N LEU A 148 3.97 -9.89 2.68
CA LEU A 148 4.26 -9.66 1.27
C LEU A 148 4.01 -10.93 0.44
N ALA A 149 4.48 -12.10 0.89
CA ALA A 149 4.24 -13.38 0.23
C ALA A 149 2.74 -13.68 0.08
N ARG A 150 1.94 -13.45 1.12
CA ARG A 150 0.49 -13.57 1.09
C ARG A 150 -0.12 -12.66 0.03
N ALA A 151 0.30 -11.40 0.00
CA ALA A 151 -0.25 -10.42 -0.93
C ALA A 151 0.04 -10.74 -2.41
N ILE A 152 1.16 -11.41 -2.73
CA ILE A 152 1.51 -11.77 -4.11
C ILE A 152 1.06 -13.17 -4.53
N CYS A 153 0.62 -14.02 -3.60
CA CYS A 153 0.29 -15.43 -3.84
C CYS A 153 -0.84 -15.61 -4.87
N THR A 154 -1.79 -14.69 -4.92
CA THR A 154 -2.88 -14.68 -5.89
C THR A 154 -2.51 -14.02 -7.23
N LYS A 155 -1.28 -13.50 -7.38
CA LYS A 155 -0.78 -12.77 -8.55
C LYS A 155 -1.65 -11.55 -8.89
N PRO A 156 -1.81 -10.58 -7.95
CA PRO A 156 -2.63 -9.40 -8.16
C PRO A 156 -2.05 -8.47 -9.24
N GLU A 157 -2.90 -7.61 -9.82
CA GLU A 157 -2.49 -6.56 -10.74
C GLU A 157 -2.22 -5.23 -10.03
N LEU A 158 -2.78 -5.05 -8.83
CA LEU A 158 -2.61 -3.88 -7.97
C LEU A 158 -2.25 -4.31 -6.55
N LEU A 159 -1.13 -3.79 -6.04
CA LEU A 159 -0.70 -3.95 -4.66
C LEU A 159 -0.75 -2.61 -3.92
N LEU A 160 -1.42 -2.61 -2.78
CA LEU A 160 -1.50 -1.48 -1.87
C LEU A 160 -0.66 -1.78 -0.64
N TYR A 161 0.21 -0.84 -0.23
CA TYR A 161 1.06 -1.01 0.93
C TYR A 161 0.81 0.12 1.92
N ASP A 162 0.38 -0.22 3.12
CA ASP A 162 0.16 0.72 4.21
C ASP A 162 1.32 0.67 5.19
N GLU A 163 2.22 1.65 5.12
CA GLU A 163 3.40 1.79 6.00
C GLU A 163 4.21 0.48 6.13
N PRO A 164 4.71 -0.11 5.03
CA PRO A 164 5.26 -1.48 5.03
C PRO A 164 6.50 -1.64 5.90
N THR A 165 7.30 -0.57 6.12
CA THR A 165 8.54 -0.58 6.88
C THR A 165 8.40 -0.10 8.32
N THR A 166 7.21 0.34 8.73
CA THR A 166 6.99 0.81 10.10
C THR A 166 7.15 -0.32 11.12
N GLY A 167 7.89 -0.02 12.20
CA GLY A 167 8.08 -0.93 13.33
C GLY A 167 9.20 -1.96 13.16
N VAL A 168 10.06 -1.80 12.16
CA VAL A 168 11.31 -2.56 12.01
C VAL A 168 12.53 -1.63 12.06
N ASP A 169 13.70 -2.20 12.32
CA ASP A 169 14.97 -1.46 12.32
C ASP A 169 15.33 -0.97 10.89
N PRO A 170 16.23 0.03 10.77
CA PRO A 170 16.58 0.61 9.46
C PRO A 170 17.16 -0.37 8.44
N ILE A 171 17.89 -1.41 8.86
CA ILE A 171 18.49 -2.40 7.96
C ILE A 171 17.37 -3.30 7.40
N THR A 172 16.49 -3.77 8.27
CA THR A 172 15.31 -4.55 7.88
C THR A 172 14.37 -3.72 6.99
N ALA A 173 14.16 -2.44 7.29
CA ALA A 173 13.36 -1.54 6.45
C ALA A 173 13.94 -1.41 5.04
N ASP A 174 15.25 -1.25 4.92
CA ASP A 174 15.96 -1.18 3.65
C ASP A 174 15.78 -2.45 2.83
N SER A 175 15.95 -3.62 3.47
CA SER A 175 15.72 -4.94 2.86
C SER A 175 14.28 -5.14 2.37
N ILE A 176 13.28 -4.65 3.12
CA ILE A 176 11.87 -4.69 2.69
C ILE A 176 11.64 -3.78 1.47
N ASN A 177 12.27 -2.62 1.43
CA ASN A 177 12.20 -1.71 0.27
C ASN A 177 12.80 -2.35 -1.00
N GLU A 178 13.96 -3.00 -0.88
CA GLU A 178 14.54 -3.77 -1.98
C GLU A 178 13.61 -4.87 -2.47
N LEU A 179 12.98 -5.57 -1.54
CA LEU A 179 12.02 -6.61 -1.85
C LEU A 179 10.80 -6.06 -2.60
N ILE A 180 10.21 -4.95 -2.13
CA ILE A 180 9.08 -4.29 -2.81
C ILE A 180 9.48 -3.91 -4.25
N ARG A 181 10.68 -3.34 -4.45
CA ARG A 181 11.17 -2.98 -5.78
C ARG A 181 11.39 -4.22 -6.65
N SER A 182 12.03 -5.27 -6.11
CA SER A 182 12.22 -6.54 -6.82
C SER A 182 10.91 -7.20 -7.24
N LEU A 183 9.90 -7.20 -6.36
CA LEU A 183 8.57 -7.73 -6.66
C LEU A 183 7.88 -6.93 -7.78
N HIS A 184 7.96 -5.58 -7.72
CA HIS A 184 7.48 -4.73 -8.80
C HIS A 184 8.12 -5.08 -10.15
N ASP A 185 9.46 -5.19 -10.18
CA ASP A 185 10.20 -5.45 -11.41
C ASP A 185 9.93 -6.85 -11.98
N LYS A 186 9.79 -7.86 -11.12
CA LYS A 186 9.51 -9.24 -11.52
C LYS A 186 8.06 -9.47 -11.95
N LEU A 187 7.11 -8.91 -11.22
CA LEU A 187 5.68 -9.16 -11.41
C LEU A 187 5.01 -8.13 -12.33
N LYS A 188 5.68 -6.99 -12.61
CA LYS A 188 5.12 -5.85 -13.36
C LYS A 188 3.79 -5.37 -12.77
N VAL A 189 3.62 -5.50 -11.47
CA VAL A 189 2.43 -5.10 -10.73
C VAL A 189 2.38 -3.59 -10.55
N THR A 190 1.19 -3.02 -10.56
CA THR A 190 0.99 -1.62 -10.16
C THR A 190 1.03 -1.54 -8.65
N SER A 191 1.80 -0.60 -8.10
CA SER A 191 1.97 -0.47 -6.66
C SER A 191 1.59 0.92 -6.16
N ILE A 192 0.86 1.00 -5.05
CA ILE A 192 0.61 2.23 -4.32
C ILE A 192 1.11 2.03 -2.90
N VAL A 193 2.11 2.79 -2.50
CA VAL A 193 2.72 2.70 -1.18
C VAL A 193 2.42 3.98 -0.43
N VAL A 194 1.89 3.89 0.78
CA VAL A 194 1.80 5.05 1.66
C VAL A 194 2.84 4.94 2.76
N THR A 195 3.57 6.03 2.99
CA THR A 195 4.60 6.07 4.04
C THR A 195 4.88 7.52 4.47
N HIS A 196 5.47 7.67 5.64
CA HIS A 196 6.07 8.92 6.10
C HIS A 196 7.62 8.87 6.06
N ASP A 197 8.20 7.72 5.69
CA ASP A 197 9.66 7.56 5.59
C ASP A 197 10.17 7.94 4.20
N MET A 198 10.92 9.03 4.16
CA MET A 198 11.46 9.57 2.91
C MET A 198 12.52 8.68 2.26
N LYS A 199 13.32 7.94 3.07
CA LYS A 199 14.32 7.00 2.52
C LYS A 199 13.63 5.89 1.73
N SER A 200 12.60 5.29 2.31
CA SER A 200 11.75 4.31 1.63
C SER A 200 11.11 4.90 0.38
N ALA A 201 10.51 6.10 0.48
CA ALA A 201 9.86 6.75 -0.65
C ALA A 201 10.81 6.92 -1.85
N TYR A 202 11.98 7.46 -1.63
CA TYR A 202 12.97 7.68 -2.72
C TYR A 202 13.51 6.38 -3.32
N LYS A 203 13.61 5.32 -2.52
CA LYS A 203 14.17 4.03 -2.96
C LYS A 203 13.22 3.26 -3.88
N ILE A 204 11.90 3.33 -3.62
CA ILE A 204 10.94 2.46 -4.29
C ILE A 204 10.07 3.17 -5.33
N ALA A 205 9.95 4.50 -5.30
CA ALA A 205 9.00 5.24 -6.13
C ALA A 205 9.48 5.42 -7.57
N ASP A 206 8.56 5.24 -8.52
CA ASP A 206 8.66 5.84 -9.84
C ASP A 206 8.09 7.28 -9.81
N ARG A 207 7.07 7.52 -8.99
CA ARG A 207 6.49 8.83 -8.70
C ARG A 207 6.16 8.95 -7.22
N ILE A 208 6.25 10.18 -6.71
CA ILE A 208 5.90 10.52 -5.32
C ILE A 208 4.80 11.58 -5.37
N ALA A 209 3.74 11.40 -4.57
CA ALA A 209 2.71 12.40 -4.34
C ALA A 209 2.67 12.78 -2.85
N MET A 210 2.48 14.06 -2.52
CA MET A 210 2.33 14.48 -1.14
C MET A 210 0.88 14.77 -0.80
N LEU A 211 0.36 14.04 0.19
CA LEU A 211 -0.96 14.27 0.78
C LEU A 211 -0.83 15.23 1.98
N TYR A 212 -1.50 16.37 1.90
CA TYR A 212 -1.56 17.36 2.94
C TYR A 212 -2.96 17.96 3.04
N GLN A 213 -3.52 18.04 4.25
CA GLN A 213 -4.88 18.56 4.53
C GLN A 213 -5.96 17.97 3.59
N GLY A 214 -5.87 16.65 3.35
CA GLY A 214 -6.83 15.91 2.53
C GLY A 214 -6.68 16.07 1.01
N ARG A 215 -5.64 16.80 0.53
CA ARG A 215 -5.40 17.08 -0.88
C ARG A 215 -4.00 16.62 -1.32
N ILE A 216 -3.85 16.27 -2.58
CA ILE A 216 -2.52 16.13 -3.19
C ILE A 216 -2.01 17.53 -3.54
N ILE A 217 -0.91 17.94 -2.90
CA ILE A 217 -0.34 19.29 -3.07
C ILE A 217 0.91 19.30 -3.96
N ALA A 218 1.50 18.14 -4.22
CA ALA A 218 2.62 17.98 -5.13
C ALA A 218 2.64 16.55 -5.65
N GLU A 219 3.06 16.37 -6.89
CA GLU A 219 3.29 15.06 -7.51
C GLU A 219 4.41 15.19 -8.55
N GLY A 220 5.35 14.23 -8.55
CA GLY A 220 6.49 14.22 -9.47
C GLY A 220 7.35 12.98 -9.33
N SER A 221 8.44 12.93 -10.09
CA SER A 221 9.53 11.97 -9.88
C SER A 221 10.22 12.21 -8.53
N PRO A 222 10.97 11.24 -7.99
CA PRO A 222 11.75 11.45 -6.79
C PRO A 222 12.65 12.70 -6.85
N SER A 223 13.28 12.96 -7.99
CA SER A 223 14.13 14.14 -8.22
C SER A 223 13.35 15.46 -8.21
N GLU A 224 12.16 15.50 -8.83
CA GLU A 224 11.31 16.69 -8.84
C GLU A 224 10.82 17.02 -7.42
N ILE A 225 10.45 16.01 -6.63
CA ILE A 225 10.03 16.21 -5.23
C ILE A 225 11.18 16.69 -4.36
N GLN A 226 12.41 16.15 -4.54
CA GLN A 226 13.59 16.61 -3.81
C GLN A 226 13.95 18.07 -4.09
N ASN A 227 13.74 18.52 -5.33
CA ASN A 227 14.11 19.86 -5.79
C ASN A 227 12.92 20.85 -5.83
N THR A 228 11.81 20.49 -5.18
CA THR A 228 10.58 21.33 -5.17
C THR A 228 10.79 22.66 -4.47
N ASP A 229 10.15 23.71 -4.98
CA ASP A 229 10.09 25.02 -4.32
C ASP A 229 8.91 25.16 -3.34
N ASN A 230 8.00 24.17 -3.30
CA ASN A 230 6.85 24.20 -2.39
C ASN A 230 7.32 24.11 -0.94
N PRO A 231 7.09 25.15 -0.09
CA PRO A 231 7.63 25.20 1.26
C PRO A 231 7.06 24.13 2.19
N VAL A 232 5.81 23.69 1.97
CA VAL A 232 5.18 22.60 2.74
C VAL A 232 5.88 21.27 2.44
N VAL A 233 6.11 20.98 1.16
CA VAL A 233 6.81 19.77 0.74
C VAL A 233 8.25 19.77 1.26
N ARG A 234 8.97 20.91 1.09
CA ARG A 234 10.35 21.07 1.60
C ARG A 234 10.45 20.84 3.10
N GLN A 235 9.51 21.40 3.87
CA GLN A 235 9.50 21.18 5.33
C GLN A 235 9.37 19.69 5.65
N PHE A 236 8.45 18.98 4.96
CA PHE A 236 8.20 17.57 5.22
C PHE A 236 9.39 16.68 4.84
N ILE A 237 9.91 16.82 3.63
CA ILE A 237 10.99 15.94 3.12
C ILE A 237 12.32 16.14 3.85
N ASN A 238 12.57 17.34 4.39
CA ASN A 238 13.78 17.66 5.16
C ASN A 238 13.60 17.47 6.68
N GLY A 239 12.40 17.11 7.14
CA GLY A 239 12.12 16.89 8.55
C GLY A 239 12.29 18.16 9.43
N LEU A 240 11.99 19.35 8.88
CA LEU A 240 12.19 20.61 9.58
C LEU A 240 11.11 20.82 10.64
N ALA A 241 11.52 21.11 11.88
CA ALA A 241 10.61 21.31 13.00
C ALA A 241 9.76 22.60 12.86
N ARG A 242 10.25 23.61 12.15
CA ARG A 242 9.56 24.90 11.93
C ARG A 242 9.23 25.09 10.48
N GLY A 243 8.05 25.65 10.18
CA GLY A 243 7.58 25.97 8.84
C GLY A 243 6.07 25.84 8.68
N PRO A 244 5.55 25.96 7.43
CA PRO A 244 4.12 26.09 7.17
C PRO A 244 3.23 25.00 7.76
N ILE A 245 3.78 23.76 7.90
CA ILE A 245 3.02 22.63 8.45
C ILE A 245 2.77 22.79 9.96
N THR A 246 3.73 23.37 10.69
CA THR A 246 3.67 23.50 12.16
C THR A 246 3.07 24.83 12.59
N GLU A 247 3.23 25.88 11.80
CA GLU A 247 2.67 27.21 12.07
C GLU A 247 1.17 27.31 11.80
N SER A 248 0.63 26.44 10.92
CA SER A 248 -0.82 26.39 10.63
C SER A 248 -1.65 25.64 11.67
N THR A 249 -1.03 25.02 12.70
CA THR A 249 -1.72 24.25 13.75
C THR A 249 -2.01 25.08 15.01
N ASP A 250 -1.49 26.32 15.10
CA ASP A 250 -1.63 27.19 16.25
C ASP A 250 -2.72 28.30 16.08
N SER A 251 -3.65 28.10 15.09
CA SER A 251 -4.74 29.04 14.78
C SER A 251 -6.11 28.43 15.02
#